data_689b492dfcf5d9c0e50296f684364ae7
#
_entry.id   689b492dfcf5d9c0e50296f684364ae7
#
_cell.length_a   1.000
_cell.length_b   1.000
_cell.length_c   1.000
_cell.angle_alpha   90.00
_cell.angle_beta   90.00
_cell.angle_gamma   90.00
#
_symmetry.space_group_name_H-M   'P 1'
#
loop_
_entity.id
_entity.type
_entity.pdbx_description
1 polymer ?
#
loop_
_entity_poly.entity_id
_entity_poly.type
_entity_poly.pdbx_seq_one_letter_code
_entity_poly.pdbx_strand_id
1 'polypeptide(L)'
;MVAYNGYTKSAKRSASISNFKQVVKYITNEVMKCSTGESFVMKGNLNCSYQGRYEWKDDVADAAVKALDNFKNPYDTSAANPITKGGQYWYDKDVGYVRIHTESNTKLQVWVCAETPCGSKPHPNIYDAYTPIQ
;
A
#
# COMPACT_ATOMS: atom_id res chain seq x y z
N MET A 1 -25.50 2.40 1.91
CA MET A 1 -24.04 2.27 2.13
C MET A 1 -23.79 1.60 3.47
N VAL A 2 -22.93 0.63 3.50
CA VAL A 2 -22.55 -0.03 4.75
C VAL A 2 -21.32 0.68 5.32
N ALA A 3 -21.43 1.22 6.52
CA ALA A 3 -20.30 1.83 7.19
C ALA A 3 -19.38 0.74 7.79
N TYR A 4 -18.08 0.95 7.73
CA TYR A 4 -17.13 -0.01 8.28
C TYR A 4 -17.29 -0.24 9.78
N ASN A 5 -17.74 0.77 10.52
CA ASN A 5 -17.98 0.61 11.95
C ASN A 5 -19.11 -0.38 12.27
N GLY A 6 -19.96 -0.72 11.30
CA GLY A 6 -20.96 -1.77 11.44
C GLY A 6 -20.46 -3.15 11.06
N TYR A 7 -19.23 -3.27 10.62
CA TYR A 7 -18.65 -4.54 10.21
C TYR A 7 -18.20 -5.34 11.43
N THR A 8 -18.31 -6.66 11.32
CA THR A 8 -17.71 -7.57 12.30
C THR A 8 -16.18 -7.48 12.21
N LYS A 9 -15.50 -8.00 13.22
CA LYS A 9 -14.03 -8.09 13.22
C LYS A 9 -13.53 -8.85 12.00
N SER A 10 -14.22 -9.94 11.65
CA SER A 10 -13.87 -10.74 10.46
C SER A 10 -14.00 -9.93 9.17
N ALA A 11 -15.05 -9.13 9.02
CA ALA A 11 -15.26 -8.30 7.85
C ALA A 11 -14.20 -7.20 7.75
N LYS A 12 -13.83 -6.58 8.86
CA LYS A 12 -12.75 -5.57 8.89
C LYS A 12 -11.41 -6.17 8.49
N ARG A 13 -11.12 -7.37 8.97
CA ARG A 13 -9.93 -8.12 8.59
C ARG A 13 -9.89 -8.38 7.09
N SER A 14 -10.98 -8.89 6.55
CA SER A 14 -11.09 -9.18 5.11
C SER A 14 -10.96 -7.92 4.26
N ALA A 15 -11.57 -6.82 4.69
CA ALA A 15 -11.47 -5.54 3.98
C ALA A 15 -10.04 -4.99 4.00
N SER A 16 -9.33 -5.15 5.11
CA SER A 16 -7.94 -4.72 5.21
C SER A 16 -7.02 -5.52 4.29
N ILE A 17 -7.21 -6.83 4.22
CA ILE A 17 -6.47 -7.70 3.31
C ILE A 17 -6.77 -7.33 1.86
N SER A 18 -8.05 -7.05 1.55
CA SER A 18 -8.46 -6.63 0.21
C SER A 18 -7.78 -5.32 -0.19
N ASN A 19 -7.74 -4.33 0.70
CA ASN A 19 -7.04 -3.07 0.45
C ASN A 19 -5.57 -3.32 0.14
N PHE A 20 -4.91 -4.14 0.94
CA PHE A 20 -3.52 -4.51 0.74
C PHE A 20 -3.29 -5.12 -0.64
N LYS A 21 -4.11 -6.09 -1.03
CA LYS A 21 -3.98 -6.75 -2.33
C LYS A 21 -4.20 -5.76 -3.48
N GLN A 22 -5.13 -4.84 -3.34
CA GLN A 22 -5.40 -3.83 -4.35
C GLN A 22 -4.23 -2.86 -4.50
N VAL A 23 -3.57 -2.48 -3.41
CA VAL A 23 -2.39 -1.61 -3.46
C VAL A 23 -1.25 -2.31 -4.21
N VAL A 24 -0.97 -3.57 -3.87
CA VAL A 24 0.07 -4.36 -4.55
C VAL A 24 -0.21 -4.44 -6.05
N LYS A 25 -1.43 -4.79 -6.41
CA LYS A 25 -1.84 -4.93 -7.81
C LYS A 25 -1.74 -3.60 -8.55
N TYR A 26 -2.17 -2.51 -7.93
CA TYR A 26 -2.12 -1.18 -8.53
C TYR A 26 -0.69 -0.79 -8.86
N ILE A 27 0.23 -0.89 -7.89
CA ILE A 27 1.63 -0.54 -8.10
C ILE A 27 2.23 -1.39 -9.21
N THR A 28 2.04 -2.70 -9.16
CA THR A 28 2.58 -3.62 -10.17
C THR A 28 2.09 -3.26 -11.56
N ASN A 29 0.80 -3.05 -11.72
CA ASN A 29 0.21 -2.75 -13.03
C ASN A 29 0.63 -1.39 -13.55
N GLU A 30 0.69 -0.38 -12.70
CA GLU A 30 1.06 0.97 -13.11
C GLU A 30 2.52 1.08 -13.51
N VAL A 31 3.42 0.47 -12.73
CA VAL A 31 4.84 0.45 -13.08
C VAL A 31 5.08 -0.32 -14.39
N MET A 32 4.34 -1.41 -14.61
CA MET A 32 4.44 -2.18 -15.85
C MET A 32 4.10 -1.33 -17.07
N LYS A 33 3.19 -0.38 -16.96
CA LYS A 33 2.85 0.53 -18.07
C LYS A 33 4.03 1.39 -18.52
N CYS A 34 4.97 1.68 -17.63
CA CYS A 34 6.20 2.37 -18.02
C CYS A 34 6.98 1.58 -19.07
N SER A 35 6.97 0.24 -18.97
CA SER A 35 7.63 -0.64 -19.94
C SER A 35 6.90 -0.72 -21.27
N THR A 36 5.64 -0.30 -21.33
CA THR A 36 4.81 -0.35 -22.54
C THR A 36 4.74 1.00 -23.28
N GLY A 37 5.55 1.97 -22.86
CA GLY A 37 5.66 3.24 -23.56
C GLY A 37 4.92 4.41 -22.95
N GLU A 38 4.23 4.21 -21.81
CA GLU A 38 3.58 5.33 -21.12
C GLU A 38 4.63 6.29 -20.56
N SER A 39 4.36 7.59 -20.67
CA SER A 39 5.25 8.61 -20.11
C SER A 39 4.98 8.88 -18.64
N PHE A 40 3.71 8.86 -18.27
CA PHE A 40 3.25 9.06 -16.88
C PHE A 40 2.24 7.99 -16.51
N VAL A 41 2.31 7.53 -15.29
CA VAL A 41 1.37 6.54 -14.74
C VAL A 41 0.90 6.99 -13.35
N MET A 42 0.09 6.20 -12.67
CA MET A 42 -0.43 6.53 -11.34
C MET A 42 -1.13 7.91 -11.33
N LYS A 43 -2.11 8.07 -12.22
CA LYS A 43 -2.89 9.31 -12.37
C LYS A 43 -1.99 10.53 -12.67
N GLY A 44 -0.88 10.32 -13.35
CA GLY A 44 0.06 11.37 -13.69
C GLY A 44 1.08 11.70 -12.59
N ASN A 45 1.03 11.01 -11.47
CA ASN A 45 1.93 11.28 -10.34
C ASN A 45 3.32 10.66 -10.49
N LEU A 46 3.50 9.72 -11.41
CA LEU A 46 4.78 9.05 -11.61
C LEU A 46 5.28 9.26 -13.03
N ASN A 47 6.47 9.85 -13.14
CA ASN A 47 7.16 10.06 -14.42
C ASN A 47 8.02 8.83 -14.73
N CYS A 48 7.67 8.11 -15.79
CA CYS A 48 8.38 6.88 -16.18
C CYS A 48 9.83 7.14 -16.58
N SER A 49 10.19 8.36 -17.00
CA SER A 49 11.57 8.68 -17.33
C SER A 49 12.51 8.65 -16.13
N TYR A 50 11.96 8.64 -14.92
CA TYR A 50 12.76 8.55 -13.70
C TYR A 50 13.12 7.11 -13.32
N GLN A 51 12.60 6.13 -14.05
CA GLN A 51 12.91 4.73 -13.81
C GLN A 51 14.43 4.49 -13.92
N GLY A 52 14.98 3.80 -12.93
CA GLY A 52 16.43 3.56 -12.85
C GLY A 52 17.21 4.63 -12.09
N ARG A 53 16.60 5.74 -11.72
CA ARG A 53 17.26 6.77 -10.91
C ARG A 53 17.35 6.33 -9.44
N TYR A 54 18.22 6.98 -8.68
CA TYR A 54 18.47 6.62 -7.29
C TYR A 54 17.21 6.72 -6.43
N GLU A 55 16.36 7.72 -6.65
CA GLU A 55 15.13 7.92 -5.88
C GLU A 55 13.93 7.19 -6.46
N TRP A 56 14.11 6.29 -7.42
CA TRP A 56 12.99 5.62 -8.09
C TRP A 56 12.03 4.95 -7.10
N LYS A 57 12.55 4.27 -6.08
CA LYS A 57 11.71 3.64 -5.05
C LYS A 57 10.83 4.64 -4.32
N ASP A 58 11.37 5.81 -4.02
CA ASP A 58 10.61 6.87 -3.34
C ASP A 58 9.62 7.51 -4.28
N ASP A 59 10.00 7.73 -5.55
CA ASP A 59 9.10 8.27 -6.56
C ASP A 59 7.88 7.38 -6.73
N VAL A 60 8.07 6.07 -6.80
CA VAL A 60 6.96 5.12 -6.95
C VAL A 60 6.07 5.12 -5.71
N ALA A 61 6.67 5.05 -4.52
CA ALA A 61 5.90 5.02 -3.27
C ALA A 61 5.09 6.31 -3.08
N ASP A 62 5.70 7.47 -3.30
CA ASP A 62 5.02 8.76 -3.15
C ASP A 62 3.88 8.91 -4.16
N ALA A 63 4.10 8.49 -5.40
CA ALA A 63 3.09 8.54 -6.45
C ALA A 63 1.90 7.62 -6.13
N ALA A 64 2.18 6.43 -5.60
CA ALA A 64 1.14 5.49 -5.22
C ALA A 64 0.28 6.05 -4.08
N VAL A 65 0.91 6.63 -3.06
CA VAL A 65 0.17 7.24 -1.93
C VAL A 65 -0.76 8.34 -2.44
N LYS A 66 -0.30 9.19 -3.35
CA LYS A 66 -1.12 10.26 -3.93
C LYS A 66 -2.26 9.72 -4.78
N ALA A 67 -1.99 8.70 -5.59
CA ALA A 67 -2.98 8.13 -6.50
C ALA A 67 -4.07 7.34 -5.78
N LEU A 68 -3.73 6.71 -4.66
CA LEU A 68 -4.63 5.84 -3.89
C LEU A 68 -5.28 6.64 -2.74
N ASP A 69 -5.92 7.74 -3.08
CA ASP A 69 -6.45 8.70 -2.10
C ASP A 69 -7.90 8.42 -1.68
N ASN A 70 -8.54 7.43 -2.29
CA ASN A 70 -9.95 7.10 -2.02
C ASN A 70 -10.14 5.83 -1.18
N PHE A 71 -9.07 5.27 -0.65
CA PHE A 71 -9.15 4.11 0.24
C PHE A 71 -9.62 4.52 1.63
N LYS A 72 -10.23 3.57 2.33
CA LYS A 72 -10.65 3.74 3.73
C LYS A 72 -10.02 2.66 4.59
N ASN A 73 -9.61 3.05 5.79
CA ASN A 73 -9.19 2.10 6.79
C ASN A 73 -10.45 1.50 7.44
N PRO A 74 -10.69 0.19 7.35
CA PRO A 74 -11.89 -0.43 7.91
C PRO A 74 -12.05 -0.28 9.43
N TYR A 75 -10.96 -0.02 10.13
CA TYR A 75 -10.94 0.16 11.59
C TYR A 75 -11.07 1.62 12.00
N ASP A 76 -10.80 2.55 11.08
CA ASP A 76 -10.90 3.99 11.32
C ASP A 76 -11.24 4.68 9.99
N THR A 77 -12.53 4.77 9.70
CA THR A 77 -12.99 5.31 8.42
C THR A 77 -12.77 6.81 8.27
N SER A 78 -12.41 7.49 9.35
CA SER A 78 -12.07 8.91 9.32
C SER A 78 -10.58 9.17 9.07
N ALA A 79 -9.76 8.12 9.01
CA ALA A 79 -8.33 8.26 8.76
C ALA A 79 -8.08 8.93 7.42
N ALA A 80 -7.29 10.01 7.42
CA ALA A 80 -7.06 10.82 6.23
C ALA A 80 -6.16 10.12 5.21
N ASN A 81 -5.20 9.31 5.66
CA ASN A 81 -4.18 8.69 4.79
C ASN A 81 -4.02 7.21 5.15
N PRO A 82 -4.99 6.35 4.77
CA PRO A 82 -4.89 4.94 5.08
C PRO A 82 -3.80 4.20 4.31
N ILE A 83 -3.30 4.76 3.22
CA ILE A 83 -2.15 4.25 2.47
C ILE A 83 -0.99 5.19 2.74
N THR A 84 0.09 4.67 3.35
CA THR A 84 1.22 5.50 3.77
C THR A 84 2.55 4.85 3.41
N LYS A 85 3.62 5.65 3.39
CA LYS A 85 4.98 5.12 3.40
C LYS A 85 5.33 4.73 4.83
N GLY A 86 6.00 3.61 5.01
CA GLY A 86 6.41 3.21 6.34
C GLY A 86 7.17 1.91 6.38
N GLY A 87 7.84 1.70 7.50
CA GLY A 87 8.66 0.53 7.73
C GLY A 87 7.90 -0.63 8.33
N GLN A 88 8.63 -1.50 9.02
CA GLN A 88 8.19 -2.84 9.41
C GLN A 88 7.60 -2.92 10.82
N TYR A 89 7.62 -1.82 11.57
CA TYR A 89 7.15 -1.83 12.95
C TYR A 89 5.68 -1.50 13.01
N TRP A 90 4.93 -2.34 13.73
CA TRP A 90 3.49 -2.25 13.82
C TRP A 90 3.06 -2.19 15.28
N TYR A 91 2.18 -1.25 15.58
CA TYR A 91 1.49 -1.15 16.85
C TYR A 91 0.00 -1.37 16.60
N ASP A 92 -0.76 -1.68 17.63
CA ASP A 92 -2.21 -1.93 17.50
C ASP A 92 -2.95 -0.75 16.85
N LYS A 93 -2.49 0.47 17.09
CA LYS A 93 -3.06 1.67 16.47
C LYS A 93 -2.89 1.71 14.94
N ASP A 94 -1.99 0.90 14.41
CA ASP A 94 -1.70 0.87 12.97
C ASP A 94 -2.60 -0.10 12.20
N VAL A 95 -3.51 -0.79 12.89
CA VAL A 95 -4.39 -1.77 12.27
C VAL A 95 -5.17 -1.16 11.10
N GLY A 96 -5.21 -1.88 9.98
CA GLY A 96 -5.94 -1.47 8.78
C GLY A 96 -5.23 -0.47 7.87
N TYR A 97 -4.11 0.09 8.30
CA TYR A 97 -3.28 0.91 7.41
C TYR A 97 -2.46 0.02 6.49
N VAL A 98 -2.33 0.45 5.25
CA VAL A 98 -1.43 -0.21 4.29
C VAL A 98 -0.16 0.63 4.18
N ARG A 99 0.98 0.02 4.41
CA ARG A 99 2.28 0.69 4.35
C ARG A 99 3.07 0.25 3.14
N ILE A 100 3.70 1.22 2.49
CA ILE A 100 4.60 0.97 1.37
C ILE A 100 6.02 1.25 1.85
N HIS A 101 6.80 0.18 1.95
CA HIS A 101 8.20 0.25 2.36
C HIS A 101 9.10 0.31 1.14
N THR A 102 9.98 1.30 1.10
CA THR A 102 10.93 1.49 0.00
C THR A 102 12.15 0.58 0.19
N GLU A 103 11.98 -0.69 -0.15
CA GLU A 103 12.99 -1.73 0.05
C GLU A 103 14.23 -1.46 -0.78
N SER A 104 14.05 -1.29 -2.10
CA SER A 104 15.14 -1.01 -3.03
C SER A 104 14.57 -0.42 -4.31
N ASN A 105 15.45 -0.01 -5.23
CA ASN A 105 15.01 0.51 -6.55
C ASN A 105 14.51 -0.59 -7.49
N THR A 106 14.57 -1.85 -7.09
CA THR A 106 14.04 -2.98 -7.87
C THR A 106 12.72 -3.51 -7.35
N LYS A 107 12.39 -3.24 -6.08
CA LYS A 107 11.13 -3.72 -5.49
C LYS A 107 10.72 -2.87 -4.30
N LEU A 108 9.42 -2.76 -4.10
CA LEU A 108 8.83 -2.23 -2.89
C LEU A 108 8.27 -3.40 -2.08
N GLN A 109 8.08 -3.18 -0.79
CA GLN A 109 7.38 -4.13 0.08
C GLN A 109 6.14 -3.44 0.62
N VAL A 110 4.99 -4.09 0.44
CA VAL A 110 3.70 -3.58 0.90
C VAL A 110 3.26 -4.41 2.09
N TRP A 111 2.78 -3.75 3.14
CA TRP A 111 2.42 -4.38 4.40
C TRP A 111 1.05 -3.96 4.86
N VAL A 112 0.40 -4.83 5.62
CA VAL A 112 -0.81 -4.48 6.37
C VAL A 112 -0.88 -5.29 7.66
N CYS A 113 -1.34 -4.68 8.74
CA CYS A 113 -1.82 -5.43 9.90
C CYS A 113 -3.34 -5.53 9.77
N ALA A 114 -3.83 -6.74 9.52
CA ALA A 114 -5.23 -6.95 9.17
C ALA A 114 -6.17 -7.02 10.38
N GLU A 115 -5.63 -7.29 11.56
CA GLU A 115 -6.38 -7.23 12.83
C GLU A 115 -5.40 -7.17 14.00
N THR A 116 -5.87 -6.67 15.14
CA THR A 116 -5.07 -6.67 16.38
C THR A 116 -5.01 -8.08 16.97
N PRO A 117 -3.91 -8.44 17.65
CA PRO A 117 -2.74 -7.61 17.91
C PRO A 117 -1.85 -7.49 16.67
N CYS A 118 -1.25 -6.30 16.49
CA CYS A 118 -0.21 -6.07 15.50
C CYS A 118 1.15 -6.34 16.15
N GLY A 119 2.15 -6.62 15.30
CA GLY A 119 3.49 -6.91 15.80
C GLY A 119 4.46 -7.03 14.63
N SER A 120 5.72 -7.32 14.95
CA SER A 120 6.74 -7.52 13.93
C SER A 120 6.61 -8.90 13.30
N LYS A 121 6.93 -9.00 12.02
CA LYS A 121 6.94 -10.27 11.31
C LYS A 121 8.03 -11.21 11.86
N PRO A 122 7.79 -12.54 11.92
CA PRO A 122 6.59 -13.25 11.49
C PRO A 122 5.43 -13.10 12.49
N HIS A 123 4.25 -12.74 11.99
CA HIS A 123 3.07 -12.54 12.83
C HIS A 123 1.83 -12.89 12.02
N PRO A 124 0.85 -13.64 12.60
CA PRO A 124 -0.30 -14.13 11.84
C PRO A 124 -1.21 -13.03 11.30
N ASN A 125 -1.18 -11.83 11.88
CA ASN A 125 -2.03 -10.73 11.46
C ASN A 125 -1.32 -9.75 10.51
N ILE A 126 -0.03 -9.95 10.25
CA ILE A 126 0.75 -9.12 9.33
C ILE A 126 0.86 -9.83 7.99
N TYR A 127 0.42 -9.15 6.94
CA TYR A 127 0.54 -9.62 5.57
C TYR A 127 1.50 -8.71 4.82
N ASP A 128 2.31 -9.28 3.95
CA ASP A 128 3.23 -8.51 3.12
C ASP A 128 3.41 -9.15 1.75
N ALA A 129 3.85 -8.34 0.81
CA ALA A 129 4.22 -8.80 -0.51
C ALA A 129 5.25 -7.84 -1.10
N TYR A 130 6.15 -8.37 -1.90
CA TYR A 130 7.05 -7.58 -2.72
C TYR A 130 6.41 -7.30 -4.07
N THR A 131 6.58 -6.08 -4.56
CA THR A 131 6.16 -5.73 -5.91
C THR A 131 7.37 -5.20 -6.67
N PRO A 132 7.70 -5.78 -7.83
CA PRO A 132 8.82 -5.29 -8.64
C PRO A 132 8.49 -3.93 -9.24
N ILE A 133 9.49 -3.05 -9.27
CA ILE A 133 9.34 -1.69 -9.81
C ILE A 133 10.43 -1.35 -10.84
N GLN A 134 11.16 -2.36 -11.24
CA GLN A 134 12.21 -2.21 -12.22
C GLN A 134 11.71 -2.39 -13.66
#